data_b2bf4dd7b94e9b9ade2cee0db283d870
#
_entry.id   b2bf4dd7b94e9b9ade2cee0db283d870
#
_cell.length_a   1.000
_cell.length_b   1.000
_cell.length_c   1.000
_cell.angle_alpha   90.00
_cell.angle_beta   90.00
_cell.angle_gamma   90.00
#
_symmetry.space_group_name_H-M   'P 1'
#
loop_
_entity.id
_entity.type
_entity.pdbx_description
1 polymer ?
#
loop_
_entity_poly.entity_id
_entity_poly.type
_entity_poly.pdbx_seq_one_letter_code
_entity_poly.pdbx_strand_id
1 'polypeptide(L)'
;DPGAERDGVTEKDLMLSFALSLRDFLVRDGIDVVMTRDSDVFVALENRVAFAHQAEGNLFISLHADVLQQGGAKGATVYTLSDEASDTATEHLAARHNRSDIIAGADLTGSDDQVAGILLDLARQETEPRSVAAAKALTAGMKAAGGPMNRHPIRNAGFSVLKSADIPSVLIEIGFLSSERDLSNLRDPIWRAVMVSAIADSIAKWRDTDAALKPLIRQ
;
A
#
# COMPACT_ATOMS: atom_id res chain seq x y z
N ASP A 1 -5.47 15.20 -8.40
CA ASP A 1 -4.94 14.16 -9.29
C ASP A 1 -5.93 13.00 -9.36
N PRO A 2 -6.44 12.63 -10.56
CA PRO A 2 -7.36 11.50 -10.71
C PRO A 2 -6.69 10.13 -10.56
N GLY A 3 -5.35 10.06 -10.54
CA GLY A 3 -4.60 8.83 -10.70
C GLY A 3 -4.70 8.29 -12.12
N ALA A 4 -4.68 6.97 -12.25
CA ALA A 4 -4.93 6.31 -13.52
C ALA A 4 -6.41 6.41 -13.93
N GLU A 5 -6.65 6.54 -15.23
CA GLU A 5 -8.01 6.62 -15.80
C GLU A 5 -8.19 5.62 -16.93
N ARG A 6 -9.35 4.94 -16.96
CA ARG A 6 -9.76 4.09 -18.09
C ARG A 6 -11.28 3.92 -18.13
N ASP A 7 -11.86 4.08 -19.33
CA ASP A 7 -13.29 3.85 -19.61
C ASP A 7 -14.23 4.58 -18.63
N GLY A 8 -13.91 5.85 -18.32
CA GLY A 8 -14.69 6.70 -17.42
C GLY A 8 -14.56 6.36 -15.93
N VAL A 9 -13.62 5.51 -15.55
CA VAL A 9 -13.31 5.16 -14.17
C VAL A 9 -11.96 5.77 -13.78
N THR A 10 -11.89 6.37 -12.61
CA THR A 10 -10.65 6.91 -12.05
C THR A 10 -10.14 6.03 -10.92
N GLU A 11 -8.83 5.92 -10.80
CA GLU A 11 -8.18 5.21 -9.69
C GLU A 11 -8.58 5.82 -8.34
N LYS A 12 -8.61 7.16 -8.25
CA LYS A 12 -8.93 7.87 -7.00
C LYS A 12 -10.31 7.48 -6.44
N ASP A 13 -11.31 7.33 -7.30
CA ASP A 13 -12.69 7.02 -6.88
C ASP A 13 -12.83 5.55 -6.48
N LEU A 14 -12.23 4.64 -7.26
CA LEU A 14 -12.20 3.22 -6.94
C LEU A 14 -11.49 2.96 -5.61
N MET A 15 -10.31 3.55 -5.43
CA MET A 15 -9.50 3.32 -4.24
C MET A 15 -10.12 3.97 -2.99
N LEU A 16 -10.75 5.14 -3.12
CA LEU A 16 -11.50 5.72 -2.01
C LEU A 16 -12.66 4.81 -1.58
N SER A 17 -13.48 4.37 -2.54
CA SER A 17 -14.59 3.45 -2.26
C SER A 17 -14.12 2.13 -1.64
N PHE A 18 -13.01 1.58 -2.13
CA PHE A 18 -12.42 0.35 -1.60
C PHE A 18 -11.88 0.56 -0.17
N ALA A 19 -11.17 1.66 0.07
CA ALA A 19 -10.62 2.00 1.38
C ALA A 19 -11.69 2.23 2.43
N LEU A 20 -12.79 2.91 2.07
CA LEU A 20 -13.94 3.09 2.97
C LEU A 20 -14.56 1.74 3.36
N SER A 21 -14.75 0.84 2.40
CA SER A 21 -15.25 -0.50 2.67
C SER A 21 -14.29 -1.31 3.55
N LEU A 22 -12.98 -1.23 3.30
CA LEU A 22 -11.97 -1.92 4.11
C LEU A 22 -11.94 -1.39 5.54
N ARG A 23 -11.99 -0.06 5.73
CA ARG A 23 -12.12 0.57 7.05
C ARG A 23 -13.31 0.01 7.81
N ASP A 24 -14.48 -0.05 7.18
CA ASP A 24 -15.72 -0.49 7.82
C ASP A 24 -15.66 -1.98 8.25
N PHE A 25 -14.94 -2.82 7.49
CA PHE A 25 -14.68 -4.20 7.88
C PHE A 25 -13.72 -4.29 9.08
N LEU A 26 -12.60 -3.58 9.02
CA LEU A 26 -11.60 -3.59 10.09
C LEU A 26 -12.14 -3.06 11.41
N VAL A 27 -12.93 -1.96 11.36
CA VAL A 27 -13.56 -1.38 12.55
C VAL A 27 -14.56 -2.35 13.20
N ARG A 28 -15.34 -3.08 12.40
CA ARG A 28 -16.24 -4.12 12.92
C ARG A 28 -15.49 -5.25 13.61
N ASP A 29 -14.27 -5.54 13.16
CA ASP A 29 -13.40 -6.57 13.74
C ASP A 29 -12.54 -6.02 14.91
N GLY A 30 -12.86 -4.80 15.39
CA GLY A 30 -12.19 -4.18 16.53
C GLY A 30 -10.77 -3.69 16.23
N ILE A 31 -10.48 -3.35 14.97
CA ILE A 31 -9.22 -2.74 14.56
C ILE A 31 -9.45 -1.26 14.35
N ASP A 32 -8.70 -0.42 15.07
CA ASP A 32 -8.73 1.02 14.88
C ASP A 32 -8.14 1.39 13.52
N VAL A 33 -8.86 2.20 12.74
CA VAL A 33 -8.46 2.62 11.41
C VAL A 33 -8.53 4.13 11.28
N VAL A 34 -7.43 4.70 10.81
CA VAL A 34 -7.34 6.10 10.43
C VAL A 34 -7.05 6.18 8.94
N MET A 35 -7.79 7.02 8.22
CA MET A 35 -7.63 7.19 6.78
C MET A 35 -6.92 8.52 6.50
N THR A 36 -5.96 8.53 5.59
CA THR A 36 -5.30 9.77 5.15
C THR A 36 -6.25 10.70 4.38
N ARG A 37 -7.30 10.16 3.79
CA ARG A 37 -8.44 10.89 3.22
C ARG A 37 -9.70 10.02 3.26
N ASP A 38 -10.86 10.62 3.44
CA ASP A 38 -12.18 10.01 3.41
C ASP A 38 -13.13 10.65 2.38
N SER A 39 -12.59 11.60 1.62
CA SER A 39 -13.28 12.39 0.61
C SER A 39 -12.35 12.63 -0.60
N ASP A 40 -12.87 13.30 -1.66
CA ASP A 40 -12.07 13.64 -2.83
C ASP A 40 -11.19 14.87 -2.57
N VAL A 41 -10.15 14.68 -1.76
CA VAL A 41 -9.12 15.68 -1.46
C VAL A 41 -7.75 15.15 -1.82
N PHE A 42 -6.84 16.04 -2.22
CA PHE A 42 -5.43 15.71 -2.43
C PHE A 42 -4.69 15.73 -1.09
N VAL A 43 -3.87 14.71 -0.85
CA VAL A 43 -2.96 14.64 0.31
C VAL A 43 -1.56 14.29 -0.21
N ALA A 44 -0.59 15.17 0.01
CA ALA A 44 0.81 14.97 -0.38
C ALA A 44 1.40 13.72 0.31
N LEU A 45 2.36 13.06 -0.34
CA LEU A 45 2.94 11.79 0.16
C LEU A 45 3.55 11.96 1.55
N GLU A 46 4.27 13.06 1.79
CA GLU A 46 4.85 13.38 3.09
C GLU A 46 3.79 13.54 4.18
N ASN A 47 2.67 14.20 3.85
CA ASN A 47 1.55 14.36 4.78
C ASN A 47 0.88 13.03 5.12
N ARG A 48 0.86 12.06 4.19
CA ARG A 48 0.34 10.71 4.47
C ARG A 48 1.22 9.99 5.49
N VAL A 49 2.53 10.08 5.36
CA VAL A 49 3.49 9.51 6.31
C VAL A 49 3.37 10.22 7.66
N ALA A 50 3.37 11.56 7.68
CA ALA A 50 3.22 12.36 8.90
C ALA A 50 1.89 12.03 9.63
N PHE A 51 0.81 11.84 8.88
CA PHE A 51 -0.48 11.45 9.43
C PHE A 51 -0.45 10.06 10.09
N ALA A 52 0.25 9.10 9.48
CA ALA A 52 0.43 7.77 10.05
C ALA A 52 1.20 7.82 11.38
N HIS A 53 2.22 8.68 11.49
CA HIS A 53 2.94 8.92 12.75
C HIS A 53 2.06 9.57 13.82
N GLN A 54 1.30 10.63 13.47
CA GLN A 54 0.39 11.29 14.41
C GLN A 54 -0.69 10.36 14.95
N ALA A 55 -1.11 9.39 14.14
CA ALA A 55 -2.08 8.36 14.53
C ALA A 55 -1.45 7.17 15.28
N GLU A 56 -0.13 7.18 15.53
CA GLU A 56 0.61 6.06 16.13
C GLU A 56 0.33 4.72 15.41
N GLY A 57 0.31 4.75 14.07
CA GLY A 57 -0.05 3.62 13.24
C GLY A 57 0.85 2.41 13.45
N ASN A 58 0.27 1.22 13.51
CA ASN A 58 1.03 -0.04 13.61
C ASN A 58 1.24 -0.72 12.25
N LEU A 59 0.50 -0.33 11.23
CA LEU A 59 0.64 -0.73 9.84
C LEU A 59 0.13 0.39 8.94
N PHE A 60 0.91 0.75 7.93
CA PHE A 60 0.49 1.68 6.88
C PHE A 60 0.20 0.91 5.59
N ILE A 61 -0.96 1.15 4.98
CA ILE A 61 -1.36 0.52 3.73
C ILE A 61 -1.73 1.59 2.71
N SER A 62 -1.04 1.60 1.57
CA SER A 62 -1.39 2.40 0.40
C SER A 62 -2.13 1.54 -0.61
N LEU A 63 -3.30 1.98 -1.07
CA LEU A 63 -4.15 1.23 -2.01
C LEU A 63 -4.13 1.88 -3.39
N HIS A 64 -3.88 1.07 -4.41
CA HIS A 64 -3.71 1.50 -5.79
C HIS A 64 -4.36 0.56 -6.81
N ALA A 65 -4.64 1.10 -8.01
CA ALA A 65 -5.11 0.36 -9.19
C ALA A 65 -4.63 1.07 -10.46
N ASP A 66 -3.34 1.03 -10.70
CA ASP A 66 -2.67 1.84 -11.72
C ASP A 66 -2.86 1.33 -13.17
N VAL A 67 -2.38 2.09 -14.13
CA VAL A 67 -2.26 1.72 -15.55
C VAL A 67 -0.79 1.47 -15.87
N LEU A 68 -0.43 0.24 -16.22
CA LEU A 68 0.89 -0.07 -16.77
C LEU A 68 0.75 -0.44 -18.24
N GLN A 69 1.18 0.47 -19.12
CA GLN A 69 1.10 0.27 -20.58
C GLN A 69 2.14 -0.75 -21.09
N GLN A 70 3.26 -0.91 -20.40
CA GLN A 70 4.32 -1.84 -20.76
C GLN A 70 4.30 -3.08 -19.86
N GLY A 71 4.46 -4.27 -20.46
CA GLY A 71 4.61 -5.53 -19.73
C GLY A 71 3.32 -6.28 -19.38
N GLY A 72 2.13 -5.76 -19.73
CA GLY A 72 0.87 -6.50 -19.53
C GLY A 72 0.61 -6.82 -18.05
N ALA A 73 0.91 -5.90 -17.14
CA ALA A 73 0.68 -6.08 -15.72
C ALA A 73 -0.80 -6.39 -15.44
N LYS A 74 -1.04 -7.44 -14.67
CA LYS A 74 -2.37 -7.90 -14.30
C LYS A 74 -2.31 -8.69 -12.99
N GLY A 75 -3.41 -8.66 -12.26
CA GLY A 75 -3.56 -9.33 -10.97
C GLY A 75 -2.88 -8.55 -9.83
N ALA A 76 -3.37 -8.77 -8.62
CA ALA A 76 -2.93 -8.05 -7.43
C ALA A 76 -1.43 -8.26 -7.15
N THR A 77 -0.79 -7.20 -6.67
CA THR A 77 0.63 -7.19 -6.29
C THR A 77 0.80 -6.37 -5.02
N VAL A 78 1.59 -6.85 -4.08
CA VAL A 78 1.94 -6.11 -2.87
C VAL A 78 3.41 -5.70 -2.93
N TYR A 79 3.68 -4.42 -2.68
CA TYR A 79 5.02 -3.85 -2.73
C TYR A 79 5.48 -3.47 -1.32
N THR A 80 6.77 -3.72 -1.06
CA THR A 80 7.50 -3.24 0.12
C THR A 80 8.55 -2.23 -0.30
N LEU A 81 9.05 -1.43 0.64
CA LEU A 81 10.13 -0.48 0.39
C LEU A 81 11.45 -1.23 0.17
N SER A 82 12.26 -0.78 -0.80
CA SER A 82 13.66 -1.16 -1.00
C SER A 82 14.35 -0.11 -1.86
N ASP A 83 15.64 0.08 -1.67
CA ASP A 83 16.46 0.95 -2.52
C ASP A 83 16.63 0.34 -3.92
N GLU A 84 16.63 -0.99 -4.04
CA GLU A 84 16.66 -1.71 -5.30
C GLU A 84 15.25 -2.18 -5.71
N ALA A 85 14.86 -1.89 -6.94
CA ALA A 85 13.59 -2.36 -7.49
C ALA A 85 13.68 -3.82 -7.94
N SER A 86 12.59 -4.57 -7.76
CA SER A 86 12.48 -5.98 -8.19
C SER A 86 12.70 -6.18 -9.71
N ASP A 87 12.31 -5.18 -10.50
CA ASP A 87 12.53 -5.11 -11.95
C ASP A 87 12.28 -3.69 -12.47
N THR A 88 12.65 -3.44 -13.74
CA THR A 88 12.51 -2.15 -14.40
C THR A 88 11.06 -1.63 -14.44
N ALA A 89 10.07 -2.51 -14.60
CA ALA A 89 8.67 -2.10 -14.61
C ALA A 89 8.24 -1.60 -13.23
N THR A 90 8.70 -2.24 -12.16
CA THR A 90 8.46 -1.82 -10.77
C THR A 90 9.20 -0.52 -10.45
N GLU A 91 10.42 -0.32 -10.96
CA GLU A 91 11.15 0.95 -10.83
C GLU A 91 10.38 2.11 -11.50
N HIS A 92 9.89 1.92 -12.72
CA HIS A 92 9.08 2.91 -13.42
C HIS A 92 7.75 3.20 -12.69
N LEU A 93 7.12 2.20 -12.10
CA LEU A 93 5.92 2.36 -11.29
C LEU A 93 6.22 3.25 -10.07
N ALA A 94 7.25 2.91 -9.29
CA ALA A 94 7.67 3.70 -8.13
C ALA A 94 8.02 5.15 -8.51
N ALA A 95 8.79 5.34 -9.59
CA ALA A 95 9.15 6.68 -10.08
C ALA A 95 7.91 7.51 -10.48
N ARG A 96 6.86 6.89 -11.02
CA ARG A 96 5.60 7.57 -11.33
C ARG A 96 4.84 7.97 -10.08
N HIS A 97 4.70 7.09 -9.11
CA HIS A 97 4.08 7.38 -7.82
C HIS A 97 4.79 8.53 -7.09
N ASN A 98 6.12 8.50 -7.06
CA ASN A 98 6.92 9.52 -6.38
C ASN A 98 6.81 10.91 -7.04
N ARG A 99 6.44 10.98 -8.34
CA ARG A 99 6.24 12.27 -9.03
C ARG A 99 4.85 12.87 -8.83
N SER A 100 3.91 12.17 -8.22
CA SER A 100 2.55 12.68 -8.02
C SER A 100 2.52 13.99 -7.22
N ASP A 101 3.41 14.16 -6.24
CA ASP A 101 3.55 15.38 -5.44
C ASP A 101 4.15 16.54 -6.23
N ILE A 102 5.12 16.28 -7.11
CA ILE A 102 5.73 17.29 -7.98
C ILE A 102 4.68 17.88 -8.92
N ILE A 103 3.82 17.02 -9.48
CA ILE A 103 2.72 17.44 -10.37
C ILE A 103 1.70 18.29 -9.59
N ALA A 104 1.49 17.99 -8.32
CA ALA A 104 0.58 18.73 -7.44
C ALA A 104 1.20 20.02 -6.84
N GLY A 105 2.48 20.33 -7.14
CA GLY A 105 3.16 21.55 -6.69
C GLY A 105 3.65 21.51 -5.24
N ALA A 106 3.84 20.33 -4.66
CA ALA A 106 4.44 20.18 -3.34
C ALA A 106 5.96 20.51 -3.38
N ASP A 107 6.45 21.27 -2.40
CA ASP A 107 7.87 21.62 -2.27
C ASP A 107 8.61 20.49 -1.53
N LEU A 108 9.61 19.88 -2.18
CA LEU A 108 10.38 18.73 -1.68
C LEU A 108 11.70 19.12 -1.00
N THR A 109 11.85 20.32 -0.48
CA THR A 109 13.06 20.74 0.23
C THR A 109 13.09 20.21 1.66
N GLY A 110 13.68 19.02 1.86
CA GLY A 110 13.93 18.40 3.17
C GLY A 110 15.41 18.45 3.57
N SER A 111 15.69 18.78 4.83
CA SER A 111 17.02 18.90 5.42
C SER A 111 17.72 17.56 5.62
N ASP A 112 18.99 17.51 5.19
CA ASP A 112 19.90 16.38 5.36
C ASP A 112 20.53 16.44 6.77
N ASP A 113 20.08 15.58 7.68
CA ASP A 113 20.71 15.36 8.99
C ASP A 113 21.26 13.93 9.09
N GLN A 114 22.58 13.76 9.01
CA GLN A 114 23.25 12.44 9.00
C GLN A 114 22.96 11.61 10.25
N VAL A 115 22.74 12.22 11.41
CA VAL A 115 22.41 11.50 12.65
C VAL A 115 21.00 10.96 12.61
N ALA A 116 20.05 11.74 12.09
CA ALA A 116 18.68 11.30 11.85
C ALA A 116 18.64 10.12 10.86
N GLY A 117 19.49 10.14 9.83
CA GLY A 117 19.63 9.05 8.85
C GLY A 117 19.98 7.70 9.50
N ILE A 118 20.97 7.66 10.40
CA ILE A 118 21.38 6.41 11.09
C ILE A 118 20.26 5.85 11.97
N LEU A 119 19.55 6.71 12.70
CA LEU A 119 18.43 6.28 13.55
C LEU A 119 17.25 5.76 12.71
N LEU A 120 16.99 6.38 11.55
CA LEU A 120 15.98 5.94 10.61
C LEU A 120 16.35 4.58 10.00
N ASP A 121 17.61 4.34 9.68
CA ASP A 121 18.07 3.05 9.14
C ASP A 121 17.95 1.93 10.17
N LEU A 122 18.24 2.19 11.44
CA LEU A 122 18.03 1.23 12.53
C LEU A 122 16.55 0.89 12.71
N ALA A 123 15.66 1.89 12.67
CA ALA A 123 14.22 1.67 12.76
C ALA A 123 13.70 0.85 11.57
N ARG A 124 14.24 1.07 10.36
CA ARG A 124 13.90 0.28 9.16
C ARG A 124 14.30 -1.18 9.28
N GLN A 125 15.44 -1.50 9.90
CA GLN A 125 15.84 -2.88 10.14
C GLN A 125 14.81 -3.66 10.96
N GLU A 126 14.10 -3.00 11.87
CA GLU A 126 13.02 -3.61 12.66
C GLU A 126 11.71 -3.71 11.85
N THR A 127 11.37 -2.68 11.06
CA THR A 127 10.07 -2.60 10.36
C THR A 127 10.04 -3.34 9.02
N GLU A 128 11.17 -3.49 8.34
CA GLU A 128 11.24 -4.18 7.04
C GLU A 128 10.77 -5.64 7.11
N PRO A 129 11.24 -6.50 8.03
CA PRO A 129 10.74 -7.86 8.17
C PRO A 129 9.23 -7.93 8.45
N ARG A 130 8.70 -6.95 9.20
CA ARG A 130 7.28 -6.83 9.52
C ARG A 130 6.46 -6.45 8.29
N SER A 131 6.97 -5.53 7.44
CA SER A 131 6.37 -5.17 6.15
C SER A 131 6.32 -6.36 5.20
N VAL A 132 7.41 -7.14 5.11
CA VAL A 132 7.47 -8.37 4.30
C VAL A 132 6.50 -9.43 4.83
N ALA A 133 6.35 -9.58 6.13
CA ALA A 133 5.36 -10.48 6.73
C ALA A 133 3.93 -10.05 6.41
N ALA A 134 3.62 -8.75 6.46
CA ALA A 134 2.34 -8.19 6.06
C ALA A 134 2.06 -8.46 4.57
N ALA A 135 3.03 -8.22 3.69
CA ALA A 135 2.90 -8.49 2.26
C ALA A 135 2.61 -9.97 1.97
N LYS A 136 3.28 -10.90 2.68
CA LYS A 136 3.02 -12.35 2.57
C LYS A 136 1.61 -12.72 3.03
N ALA A 137 1.15 -12.19 4.16
CA ALA A 137 -0.19 -12.45 4.68
C ALA A 137 -1.26 -11.95 3.71
N LEU A 138 -1.13 -10.72 3.21
CA LEU A 138 -2.05 -10.09 2.27
C LEU A 138 -2.13 -10.86 0.95
N THR A 139 -0.99 -11.21 0.35
CA THR A 139 -0.97 -11.97 -0.91
C THR A 139 -1.55 -13.37 -0.75
N ALA A 140 -1.28 -14.05 0.37
CA ALA A 140 -1.84 -15.37 0.66
C ALA A 140 -3.36 -15.30 0.83
N GLY A 141 -3.88 -14.31 1.57
CA GLY A 141 -5.32 -14.14 1.79
C GLY A 141 -6.07 -13.79 0.52
N MET A 142 -5.61 -12.81 -0.25
CA MET A 142 -6.22 -12.44 -1.54
C MET A 142 -6.23 -13.63 -2.51
N LYS A 143 -5.14 -14.41 -2.57
CA LYS A 143 -5.06 -15.61 -3.39
C LYS A 143 -6.05 -16.67 -2.94
N ALA A 144 -6.14 -16.95 -1.64
CA ALA A 144 -7.07 -17.94 -1.06
C ALA A 144 -8.54 -17.57 -1.33
N ALA A 145 -8.87 -16.28 -1.38
CA ALA A 145 -10.20 -15.78 -1.73
C ALA A 145 -10.50 -15.81 -3.25
N GLY A 146 -9.60 -16.35 -4.07
CA GLY A 146 -9.77 -16.44 -5.52
C GLY A 146 -9.42 -15.17 -6.28
N GLY A 147 -8.79 -14.19 -5.62
CA GLY A 147 -8.28 -12.97 -6.27
C GLY A 147 -7.20 -13.31 -7.31
N PRO A 148 -7.27 -12.72 -8.51
CA PRO A 148 -6.23 -12.90 -9.51
C PRO A 148 -4.95 -12.22 -9.03
N MET A 149 -3.90 -13.01 -8.82
CA MET A 149 -2.59 -12.52 -8.42
C MET A 149 -1.65 -12.32 -9.62
N ASN A 150 -0.74 -11.38 -9.50
CA ASN A 150 0.38 -11.25 -10.43
C ASN A 150 1.27 -12.50 -10.36
N ARG A 151 2.03 -12.79 -11.44
CA ARG A 151 2.99 -13.91 -11.45
C ARG A 151 4.03 -13.80 -10.32
N HIS A 152 4.43 -12.56 -10.01
CA HIS A 152 5.30 -12.22 -8.89
C HIS A 152 4.52 -11.29 -7.95
N PRO A 153 3.73 -11.86 -7.01
CA PRO A 153 2.74 -11.09 -6.26
C PRO A 153 3.34 -10.25 -5.12
N ILE A 154 4.61 -10.45 -4.79
CA ILE A 154 5.37 -9.61 -3.86
C ILE A 154 6.55 -9.03 -4.61
N ARG A 155 6.71 -7.71 -4.53
CA ARG A 155 7.78 -6.94 -5.16
C ARG A 155 8.27 -5.83 -4.23
N ASN A 156 9.33 -5.15 -4.61
CA ASN A 156 9.89 -4.03 -3.85
C ASN A 156 10.44 -2.96 -4.79
N ALA A 157 10.39 -1.71 -4.33
CA ALA A 157 11.04 -0.55 -4.94
C ALA A 157 11.02 0.67 -3.99
N GLY A 158 11.64 1.75 -4.42
CA GLY A 158 11.79 3.01 -3.67
C GLY A 158 10.52 3.88 -3.67
N PHE A 159 9.40 3.36 -3.19
CA PHE A 159 8.15 4.12 -3.04
C PHE A 159 8.25 5.13 -1.89
N SER A 160 8.14 6.42 -2.18
CA SER A 160 8.26 7.48 -1.17
C SER A 160 7.18 7.41 -0.09
N VAL A 161 5.97 6.95 -0.43
CA VAL A 161 4.87 6.77 0.53
C VAL A 161 5.14 5.68 1.56
N LEU A 162 6.08 4.77 1.31
CA LEU A 162 6.45 3.68 2.22
C LEU A 162 7.68 4.01 3.10
N LYS A 163 8.20 5.23 3.05
CA LYS A 163 9.44 5.63 3.75
C LYS A 163 9.27 5.89 5.24
N SER A 164 8.15 5.51 5.85
CA SER A 164 8.06 5.51 7.32
C SER A 164 9.07 4.51 7.89
N ALA A 165 10.00 4.98 8.70
CA ALA A 165 11.07 4.14 9.22
C ALA A 165 10.59 3.20 10.34
N ASP A 166 9.64 3.65 11.16
CA ASP A 166 9.16 3.00 12.39
C ASP A 166 7.78 2.33 12.24
N ILE A 167 7.09 2.52 11.11
CA ILE A 167 5.79 1.91 10.82
C ILE A 167 5.94 0.93 9.66
N PRO A 168 5.68 -0.40 9.85
CA PRO A 168 5.61 -1.35 8.75
C PRO A 168 4.65 -0.84 7.67
N SER A 169 5.11 -0.84 6.42
CA SER A 169 4.37 -0.19 5.34
C SER A 169 4.32 -1.06 4.09
N VAL A 170 3.17 -1.13 3.44
CA VAL A 170 2.97 -1.84 2.18
C VAL A 170 2.12 -1.01 1.21
N LEU A 171 2.36 -1.19 -0.09
CA LEU A 171 1.50 -0.68 -1.15
C LEU A 171 0.84 -1.86 -1.85
N ILE A 172 -0.46 -1.82 -2.02
CA ILE A 172 -1.24 -2.87 -2.69
C ILE A 172 -1.79 -2.33 -3.99
N GLU A 173 -1.30 -2.86 -5.12
CA GLU A 173 -2.04 -2.80 -6.37
C GLU A 173 -3.09 -3.91 -6.35
N ILE A 174 -4.36 -3.56 -6.21
CA ILE A 174 -5.47 -4.54 -6.12
C ILE A 174 -5.74 -5.17 -7.48
N GLY A 175 -5.36 -4.51 -8.54
CA GLY A 175 -5.40 -4.88 -9.94
C GLY A 175 -4.92 -3.71 -10.77
N PHE A 176 -4.84 -3.87 -12.07
CA PHE A 176 -4.40 -2.82 -12.98
C PHE A 176 -5.54 -2.40 -13.92
N LEU A 177 -5.85 -1.11 -13.99
CA LEU A 177 -6.87 -0.59 -14.91
C LEU A 177 -6.53 -0.88 -16.37
N SER A 178 -5.25 -1.09 -16.71
CA SER A 178 -4.81 -1.52 -18.04
C SER A 178 -5.24 -2.94 -18.41
N SER A 179 -5.60 -3.79 -17.44
CA SER A 179 -6.10 -5.15 -17.64
C SER A 179 -7.63 -5.16 -17.67
N GLU A 180 -8.24 -5.62 -18.78
CA GLU A 180 -9.71 -5.72 -18.89
C GLU A 180 -10.34 -6.57 -17.79
N ARG A 181 -9.69 -7.69 -17.44
CA ARG A 181 -10.14 -8.57 -16.37
C ARG A 181 -10.12 -7.85 -15.02
N ASP A 182 -9.02 -7.16 -14.70
CA ASP A 182 -8.86 -6.49 -13.41
C ASP A 182 -9.82 -5.29 -13.32
N LEU A 183 -10.00 -4.53 -14.40
CA LEU A 183 -10.99 -3.45 -14.49
C LEU A 183 -12.42 -3.97 -14.26
N SER A 184 -12.78 -5.10 -14.89
CA SER A 184 -14.09 -5.73 -14.68
C SER A 184 -14.29 -6.12 -13.21
N ASN A 185 -13.29 -6.73 -12.58
CA ASN A 185 -13.31 -7.10 -11.17
C ASN A 185 -13.42 -5.87 -10.25
N LEU A 186 -12.64 -4.84 -10.50
CA LEU A 186 -12.65 -3.59 -9.72
C LEU A 186 -13.98 -2.84 -9.81
N ARG A 187 -14.73 -3.03 -10.89
CA ARG A 187 -16.10 -2.50 -11.06
C ARG A 187 -17.17 -3.36 -10.35
N ASP A 188 -16.90 -4.65 -10.14
CA ASP A 188 -17.86 -5.56 -9.54
C ASP A 188 -17.90 -5.39 -8.00
N PRO A 189 -19.02 -4.94 -7.42
CA PRO A 189 -19.14 -4.75 -5.98
C PRO A 189 -19.05 -6.07 -5.20
N ILE A 190 -19.46 -7.21 -5.79
CA ILE A 190 -19.38 -8.52 -5.13
C ILE A 190 -17.92 -8.95 -5.03
N TRP A 191 -17.17 -8.84 -6.13
CA TRP A 191 -15.73 -9.15 -6.10
C TRP A 191 -14.97 -8.24 -5.14
N ARG A 192 -15.27 -6.92 -5.13
CA ARG A 192 -14.65 -5.98 -4.19
C ARG A 192 -14.91 -6.36 -2.74
N ALA A 193 -16.15 -6.74 -2.39
CA ALA A 193 -16.49 -7.16 -1.04
C ALA A 193 -15.70 -8.39 -0.60
N VAL A 194 -15.50 -9.38 -1.49
CA VAL A 194 -14.67 -10.56 -1.24
C VAL A 194 -13.20 -10.17 -1.00
N MET A 195 -12.64 -9.28 -1.82
CA MET A 195 -11.26 -8.83 -1.66
C MET A 195 -11.07 -7.99 -0.39
N VAL A 196 -12.00 -7.11 -0.07
CA VAL A 196 -12.00 -6.33 1.18
C VAL A 196 -11.98 -7.26 2.39
N SER A 197 -12.86 -8.27 2.44
CA SER A 197 -12.87 -9.26 3.52
C SER A 197 -11.54 -10.00 3.62
N ALA A 198 -11.00 -10.48 2.49
CA ALA A 198 -9.74 -11.21 2.46
C ALA A 198 -8.54 -10.37 2.95
N ILE A 199 -8.50 -9.09 2.59
CA ILE A 199 -7.49 -8.16 3.07
C ILE A 199 -7.66 -7.90 4.57
N ALA A 200 -8.89 -7.66 5.05
CA ALA A 200 -9.17 -7.42 6.46
C ALA A 200 -8.76 -8.63 7.33
N ASP A 201 -9.15 -9.85 6.93
CA ASP A 201 -8.75 -11.09 7.61
C ASP A 201 -7.23 -11.27 7.65
N SER A 202 -6.54 -10.87 6.56
CA SER A 202 -5.08 -10.96 6.47
C SER A 202 -4.40 -9.97 7.42
N ILE A 203 -4.94 -8.76 7.54
CA ILE A 203 -4.45 -7.73 8.47
C ILE A 203 -4.63 -8.21 9.91
N ALA A 204 -5.81 -8.76 10.26
CA ALA A 204 -6.08 -9.30 11.60
C ALA A 204 -5.10 -10.40 11.97
N LYS A 205 -4.88 -11.39 11.09
CA LYS A 205 -3.93 -12.48 11.29
C LYS A 205 -2.48 -11.97 11.42
N TRP A 206 -2.09 -11.02 10.57
CA TRP A 206 -0.76 -10.41 10.65
C TRP A 206 -0.58 -9.67 11.97
N ARG A 207 -1.56 -8.85 12.39
CA ARG A 207 -1.54 -8.12 13.67
C ARG A 207 -1.28 -9.05 14.86
N ASP A 208 -2.01 -10.17 14.91
CA ASP A 208 -1.90 -11.12 16.03
C ASP A 208 -0.52 -11.79 16.05
N THR A 209 0.02 -12.12 14.86
CA THR A 209 1.37 -12.68 14.73
C THR A 209 2.44 -11.64 15.08
N ASP A 210 2.33 -10.41 14.60
CA ASP A 210 3.26 -9.31 14.86
C ASP A 210 3.31 -8.96 16.35
N ALA A 211 2.15 -8.91 17.01
CA ALA A 211 2.06 -8.68 18.45
C ALA A 211 2.75 -9.76 19.27
N ALA A 212 2.66 -11.03 18.85
CA ALA A 212 3.33 -12.15 19.50
C ALA A 212 4.86 -12.12 19.35
N LEU A 213 5.37 -11.53 18.25
CA LEU A 213 6.82 -11.45 17.98
C LEU A 213 7.49 -10.23 18.64
N LYS A 214 6.77 -9.13 18.89
CA LYS A 214 7.32 -7.90 19.50
C LYS A 214 8.09 -8.12 20.82
N PRO A 215 7.66 -8.96 21.76
CA PRO A 215 8.41 -9.22 23.00
C PRO A 215 9.74 -9.93 22.78
N LEU A 216 9.91 -10.67 21.68
CA LEU A 216 11.10 -11.47 21.38
C LEU A 216 12.23 -10.62 20.75
N ILE A 217 11.89 -9.50 20.15
CA ILE A 217 12.84 -8.59 19.47
C ILE A 217 13.52 -7.64 20.47
N ARG A 218 12.91 -7.41 21.65
CA ARG A 218 13.40 -6.49 22.69
C ARG A 218 14.27 -7.15 23.76
N GLN A 219 14.68 -8.40 23.59
CA GLN A 219 15.65 -9.11 24.43
C GLN A 219 17.03 -9.13 23.76
#